data_1b9a3058ef3931092ef573be38f3b28e
#
_entry.id   1b9a3058ef3931092ef573be38f3b28e
#
_cell.length_a   1.000
_cell.length_b   1.000
_cell.length_c   1.000
_cell.angle_alpha   90.00
_cell.angle_beta   90.00
_cell.angle_gamma   90.00
#
_symmetry.space_group_name_H-M   'P 1'
#
loop_
_entity.id
_entity.type
_entity.pdbx_description
1 polymer ?
#
loop_
_entity_poly.entity_id
_entity_poly.type
_entity_poly.pdbx_seq_one_letter_code
_entity_poly.pdbx_strand_id
1 'polypeptide(L)'
;MALSTSSIGKKFIQGISGAFLIVFLLLHATINFFSVIDSFTGKYGAVAVDDKLFSMGDGLFKLGCDFMSTPFISIMVPILALGFLVHIFYGGWLSWRNMKARGGFKRYEVASKAAADSWSAKNMLILGIVILGFICFHLTHFWAKMQLPEMFGIGTYEDNPYVLLNAVFAKWWVLVLYVVWFGALFLHLTHGFWSMFQTVGWSGQIWMKRLKVIGVIVAAIICLAFVAVAVNAFLQANALI
;
A
#
# COMPACT_ATOMS: atom_id res chain seq x y z
N MET A 1 18.96 16.46 -23.09
CA MET A 1 18.52 16.88 -21.75
C MET A 1 18.19 15.62 -20.95
N ALA A 2 18.80 15.43 -19.78
CA ALA A 2 18.51 14.25 -18.96
C ALA A 2 17.07 14.35 -18.40
N LEU A 3 16.32 13.24 -18.40
CA LEU A 3 14.94 13.14 -17.86
C LEU A 3 14.84 13.70 -16.43
N SER A 4 15.90 13.55 -15.62
CA SER A 4 15.96 14.02 -14.24
C SER A 4 16.02 15.54 -14.08
N THR A 5 16.40 16.30 -15.10
CA THR A 5 16.56 17.77 -15.03
C THR A 5 15.32 18.54 -15.46
N SER A 6 14.51 18.00 -16.38
CA SER A 6 13.30 18.66 -16.86
C SER A 6 12.12 18.53 -15.88
N SER A 7 11.22 19.52 -15.87
CA SER A 7 10.01 19.48 -15.06
C SER A 7 9.08 18.31 -15.44
N ILE A 8 8.97 18.02 -16.73
CA ILE A 8 8.17 16.90 -17.26
C ILE A 8 8.82 15.58 -16.89
N GLY A 9 10.14 15.45 -17.02
CA GLY A 9 10.86 14.23 -16.67
C GLY A 9 10.72 13.85 -15.20
N LYS A 10 10.72 14.83 -14.29
CA LYS A 10 10.49 14.58 -12.85
C LYS A 10 9.09 14.06 -12.57
N LYS A 11 8.06 14.62 -13.24
CA LYS A 11 6.69 14.12 -13.13
C LYS A 11 6.56 12.70 -13.72
N PHE A 12 7.28 12.42 -14.80
CA PHE A 12 7.30 11.10 -15.42
C PHE A 12 7.92 10.05 -14.49
N ILE A 13 9.05 10.35 -13.83
CA ILE A 13 9.67 9.46 -12.83
C ILE A 13 8.71 9.23 -11.68
N GLN A 14 8.03 10.29 -11.19
CA GLN A 14 7.00 10.16 -10.14
C GLN A 14 5.84 9.26 -10.59
N GLY A 15 5.37 9.39 -11.82
CA GLY A 15 4.29 8.58 -12.37
C GLY A 15 4.69 7.10 -12.50
N ILE A 16 5.87 6.80 -13.05
CA ILE A 16 6.36 5.42 -13.21
C ILE A 16 6.60 4.76 -11.85
N SER A 17 7.23 5.46 -10.91
CA SER A 17 7.41 4.90 -9.56
C SER A 17 6.07 4.64 -8.88
N GLY A 18 5.07 5.51 -9.06
CA GLY A 18 3.71 5.27 -8.57
C GLY A 18 3.04 4.06 -9.23
N ALA A 19 3.19 3.87 -10.55
CA ALA A 19 2.69 2.70 -11.25
C ALA A 19 3.32 1.39 -10.73
N PHE A 20 4.63 1.39 -10.52
CA PHE A 20 5.36 0.27 -9.94
C PHE A 20 4.81 -0.10 -8.54
N LEU A 21 4.55 0.91 -7.70
CA LEU A 21 3.98 0.69 -6.37
C LEU A 21 2.53 0.18 -6.42
N ILE A 22 1.73 0.58 -7.41
CA ILE A 22 0.36 0.03 -7.60
C ILE A 22 0.41 -1.45 -7.96
N VAL A 23 1.33 -1.87 -8.84
CA VAL A 23 1.53 -3.29 -9.18
C VAL A 23 1.94 -4.08 -7.94
N PHE A 24 2.85 -3.55 -7.13
CA PHE A 24 3.19 -4.16 -5.84
C PHE A 24 1.98 -4.27 -4.90
N LEU A 25 1.18 -3.21 -4.77
CA LEU A 25 0.00 -3.23 -3.91
C LEU A 25 -1.05 -4.26 -4.36
N LEU A 26 -1.22 -4.46 -5.66
CA LEU A 26 -2.11 -5.50 -6.19
C LEU A 26 -1.62 -6.89 -5.80
N LEU A 27 -0.32 -7.18 -5.99
CA LEU A 27 0.28 -8.45 -5.57
C LEU A 27 0.16 -8.64 -4.06
N HIS A 28 0.51 -7.61 -3.28
CA HIS A 28 0.47 -7.64 -1.83
C HIS A 28 -0.97 -7.84 -1.30
N ALA A 29 -1.95 -7.14 -1.86
CA ALA A 29 -3.36 -7.33 -1.53
C ALA A 29 -3.84 -8.75 -1.87
N THR A 30 -3.46 -9.30 -3.02
CA THR A 30 -3.84 -10.65 -3.46
C THR A 30 -3.33 -11.71 -2.51
N ILE A 31 -2.02 -11.68 -2.17
CA ILE A 31 -1.41 -12.65 -1.25
C ILE A 31 -2.06 -12.56 0.13
N ASN A 32 -2.24 -11.35 0.66
CA ASN A 32 -2.88 -11.20 1.97
C ASN A 32 -4.36 -11.62 1.96
N PHE A 33 -5.09 -11.39 0.86
CA PHE A 33 -6.49 -11.81 0.73
C PHE A 33 -6.66 -13.33 0.74
N PHE A 34 -5.63 -14.10 0.42
CA PHE A 34 -5.65 -15.55 0.59
C PHE A 34 -5.92 -15.95 2.04
N SER A 35 -5.54 -15.16 3.05
CA SER A 35 -5.88 -15.45 4.44
C SER A 35 -7.39 -15.44 4.70
N VAL A 36 -8.15 -14.60 3.97
CA VAL A 36 -9.61 -14.58 4.02
C VAL A 36 -10.19 -15.85 3.38
N ILE A 37 -9.64 -16.26 2.22
CA ILE A 37 -10.05 -17.51 1.54
C ILE A 37 -9.77 -18.71 2.44
N ASP A 38 -8.62 -18.74 3.11
CA ASP A 38 -8.24 -19.82 4.02
C ASP A 38 -9.18 -19.91 5.23
N SER A 39 -9.70 -18.80 5.72
CA SER A 39 -10.74 -18.79 6.77
C SER A 39 -12.01 -19.50 6.30
N PHE A 40 -12.50 -19.19 5.08
CA PHE A 40 -13.71 -19.82 4.54
C PHE A 40 -13.50 -21.29 4.16
N THR A 41 -12.28 -21.71 3.86
CA THR A 41 -11.97 -23.09 3.48
C THR A 41 -11.49 -23.95 4.66
N GLY A 42 -11.48 -23.41 5.89
CA GLY A 42 -11.01 -24.11 7.09
C GLY A 42 -9.50 -24.39 7.11
N LYS A 43 -8.71 -23.64 6.31
CA LYS A 43 -7.25 -23.78 6.23
C LYS A 43 -6.49 -22.66 6.93
N TYR A 44 -7.17 -21.82 7.69
CA TYR A 44 -6.56 -20.76 8.47
C TYR A 44 -5.76 -21.33 9.63
N GLY A 45 -4.45 -21.16 9.61
CA GLY A 45 -3.50 -21.93 10.40
C GLY A 45 -3.01 -21.27 11.70
N ALA A 46 -3.85 -20.60 12.48
CA ALA A 46 -3.36 -19.82 13.61
C ALA A 46 -4.10 -20.01 14.95
N VAL A 47 -4.70 -21.13 15.20
CA VAL A 47 -5.40 -21.32 16.50
C VAL A 47 -4.68 -22.35 17.34
N ALA A 48 -4.07 -21.91 18.45
CA ALA A 48 -3.71 -22.79 19.55
C ALA A 48 -5.00 -23.16 20.31
N VAL A 49 -5.56 -24.32 20.05
CA VAL A 49 -6.57 -24.94 20.89
C VAL A 49 -5.89 -26.12 21.56
N ASP A 50 -5.81 -26.10 22.88
CA ASP A 50 -5.30 -27.19 23.75
C ASP A 50 -3.87 -27.67 23.42
N ASP A 51 -2.85 -26.81 23.47
CA ASP A 51 -1.42 -27.18 23.28
C ASP A 51 -1.10 -27.99 22.01
N LYS A 52 -2.06 -28.18 21.12
CA LYS A 52 -1.82 -28.73 19.80
C LYS A 52 -1.56 -27.57 18.86
N LEU A 53 -0.30 -27.42 18.48
CA LEU A 53 0.07 -26.64 17.30
C LEU A 53 -0.77 -27.19 16.14
N PHE A 54 -1.78 -26.43 15.70
CA PHE A 54 -2.35 -26.70 14.39
C PHE A 54 -1.21 -26.60 13.40
N SER A 55 -1.01 -27.65 12.61
CA SER A 55 -0.06 -27.67 11.52
C SER A 55 -0.20 -26.37 10.74
N MET A 56 0.90 -25.70 10.49
CA MET A 56 0.94 -24.56 9.56
C MET A 56 0.17 -24.96 8.32
N GLY A 57 -1.07 -24.43 8.20
CA GLY A 57 -2.03 -24.99 7.26
C GLY A 57 -1.48 -24.96 5.84
N ASP A 58 -1.87 -25.93 5.02
CA ASP A 58 -1.67 -25.94 3.57
C ASP A 58 -2.47 -24.82 2.87
N GLY A 59 -2.68 -23.69 3.57
CA GLY A 59 -3.47 -22.57 3.09
C GLY A 59 -2.76 -21.78 2.00
N LEU A 60 -3.55 -21.13 1.15
CA LEU A 60 -3.05 -20.28 0.07
C LEU A 60 -2.21 -19.11 0.59
N PHE A 61 -2.54 -18.58 1.77
CA PHE A 61 -1.79 -17.49 2.38
C PHE A 61 -0.37 -17.94 2.78
N LYS A 62 -0.23 -19.11 3.40
CA LYS A 62 1.08 -19.70 3.70
C LYS A 62 1.89 -19.92 2.42
N LEU A 63 1.28 -20.51 1.40
CA LEU A 63 1.92 -20.70 0.09
C LEU A 63 2.37 -19.36 -0.53
N GLY A 64 1.55 -18.31 -0.42
CA GLY A 64 1.89 -16.98 -0.87
C GLY A 64 3.07 -16.37 -0.10
N CYS A 65 3.12 -16.57 1.21
CA CYS A 65 4.23 -16.12 2.04
C CYS A 65 5.52 -16.89 1.74
N ASP A 66 5.44 -18.21 1.55
CA ASP A 66 6.59 -19.04 1.13
C ASP A 66 7.14 -18.59 -0.24
N PHE A 67 6.26 -18.25 -1.17
CA PHE A 67 6.67 -17.62 -2.43
C PHE A 67 7.40 -16.30 -2.21
N MET A 68 6.92 -15.46 -1.28
CA MET A 68 7.56 -14.17 -0.95
C MET A 68 8.91 -14.33 -0.25
N SER A 69 9.19 -15.49 0.36
CA SER A 69 10.49 -15.83 0.98
C SER A 69 11.50 -16.44 0.00
N THR A 70 11.14 -16.57 -1.28
CA THR A 70 12.08 -17.09 -2.29
C THR A 70 13.24 -16.12 -2.55
N PRO A 71 14.44 -16.63 -2.91
CA PRO A 71 15.60 -15.77 -3.19
C PRO A 71 15.34 -14.72 -4.27
N PHE A 72 14.49 -15.03 -5.25
CA PHE A 72 14.08 -14.08 -6.29
C PHE A 72 13.36 -12.86 -5.68
N ILE A 73 12.43 -13.09 -4.76
CA ILE A 73 11.68 -12.01 -4.10
C ILE A 73 12.59 -11.24 -3.13
N SER A 74 13.51 -11.92 -2.44
CA SER A 74 14.48 -11.25 -1.56
C SER A 74 15.33 -10.22 -2.32
N ILE A 75 15.64 -10.46 -3.60
CA ILE A 75 16.28 -9.46 -4.48
C ILE A 75 15.30 -8.33 -4.85
N MET A 76 14.01 -8.62 -4.97
CA MET A 76 13.00 -7.60 -5.30
C MET A 76 12.72 -6.65 -4.15
N VAL A 77 12.94 -7.03 -2.89
CA VAL A 77 12.71 -6.17 -1.71
C VAL A 77 13.53 -4.87 -1.74
N PRO A 78 14.86 -4.87 -1.97
CA PRO A 78 15.62 -3.62 -2.11
C PRO A 78 15.18 -2.79 -3.33
N ILE A 79 14.76 -3.42 -4.43
CA ILE A 79 14.22 -2.72 -5.60
C ILE A 79 12.91 -2.02 -5.24
N LEU A 80 12.04 -2.69 -4.49
CA LEU A 80 10.81 -2.11 -3.96
C LEU A 80 11.10 -0.93 -3.02
N ALA A 81 12.06 -1.08 -2.10
CA ALA A 81 12.48 -0.01 -1.21
C ALA A 81 13.00 1.21 -2.00
N LEU A 82 13.80 0.99 -3.04
CA LEU A 82 14.25 2.04 -3.94
C LEU A 82 13.07 2.72 -4.67
N GLY A 83 12.09 1.94 -5.14
CA GLY A 83 10.85 2.46 -5.73
C GLY A 83 10.09 3.39 -4.79
N PHE A 84 9.93 3.00 -3.51
CA PHE A 84 9.36 3.86 -2.48
C PHE A 84 10.17 5.14 -2.26
N LEU A 85 11.49 5.05 -2.11
CA LEU A 85 12.35 6.20 -1.90
C LEU A 85 12.29 7.18 -3.06
N VAL A 86 12.33 6.70 -4.30
CA VAL A 86 12.18 7.51 -5.51
C VAL A 86 10.81 8.21 -5.52
N HIS A 87 9.74 7.47 -5.25
CA HIS A 87 8.38 8.01 -5.21
C HIS A 87 8.22 9.11 -4.15
N ILE A 88 8.69 8.87 -2.93
CA ILE A 88 8.63 9.82 -1.82
C ILE A 88 9.48 11.07 -2.12
N PHE A 89 10.70 10.88 -2.60
CA PHE A 89 11.59 11.99 -2.92
C PHE A 89 11.00 12.92 -3.98
N TYR A 90 10.59 12.36 -5.13
CA TYR A 90 10.02 13.17 -6.20
C TYR A 90 8.66 13.76 -5.84
N GLY A 91 7.83 13.05 -5.07
CA GLY A 91 6.56 13.56 -4.54
C GLY A 91 6.77 14.76 -3.63
N GLY A 92 7.68 14.66 -2.67
CA GLY A 92 8.06 15.75 -1.77
C GLY A 92 8.66 16.94 -2.52
N TRP A 93 9.61 16.66 -3.42
CA TRP A 93 10.26 17.68 -4.24
C TRP A 93 9.27 18.47 -5.12
N LEU A 94 8.38 17.79 -5.82
CA LEU A 94 7.37 18.43 -6.67
C LEU A 94 6.39 19.25 -5.83
N SER A 95 5.96 18.73 -4.69
CA SER A 95 5.07 19.43 -3.76
C SER A 95 5.73 20.68 -3.18
N TRP A 96 6.99 20.58 -2.77
CA TRP A 96 7.77 21.72 -2.27
C TRP A 96 7.92 22.82 -3.33
N ARG A 97 8.27 22.45 -4.57
CA ARG A 97 8.36 23.41 -5.68
C ARG A 97 7.02 24.10 -5.95
N ASN A 98 5.93 23.35 -5.94
CA ASN A 98 4.59 23.90 -6.13
C ASN A 98 4.20 24.86 -5.00
N MET A 99 4.54 24.55 -3.75
CA MET A 99 4.33 25.45 -2.61
C MET A 99 5.15 26.72 -2.74
N LYS A 100 6.42 26.61 -3.11
CA LYS A 100 7.29 27.78 -3.32
C LYS A 100 6.74 28.68 -4.43
N ALA A 101 6.27 28.11 -5.55
CA ALA A 101 5.69 28.87 -6.66
C ALA A 101 4.38 29.61 -6.29
N ARG A 102 3.65 29.12 -5.28
CA ARG A 102 2.42 29.75 -4.77
C ARG A 102 2.65 30.79 -3.66
N GLY A 103 3.89 31.00 -3.25
CA GLY A 103 4.18 31.88 -2.10
C GLY A 103 3.90 31.24 -0.74
N GLY A 104 4.02 29.92 -0.61
CA GLY A 104 3.85 29.13 0.61
C GLY A 104 2.58 28.30 0.65
N PHE A 105 1.99 28.16 1.85
CA PHE A 105 0.78 27.36 2.07
C PHE A 105 -0.52 28.03 1.58
N LYS A 106 -0.45 29.23 1.02
CA LYS A 106 -1.62 29.92 0.45
C LYS A 106 -2.20 29.11 -0.72
N ARG A 107 -3.52 29.07 -0.79
CA ARG A 107 -4.23 28.52 -1.96
C ARG A 107 -4.21 29.54 -3.09
N TYR A 108 -4.38 29.08 -4.33
CA TYR A 108 -4.57 29.99 -5.47
C TYR A 108 -5.80 30.86 -5.23
N GLU A 109 -5.69 32.16 -5.47
CA GLU A 109 -6.80 33.13 -5.32
C GLU A 109 -7.95 32.84 -6.29
N VAL A 110 -7.64 32.32 -7.46
CA VAL A 110 -8.64 31.91 -8.45
C VAL A 110 -8.82 30.39 -8.38
N ALA A 111 -10.02 29.98 -7.98
CA ALA A 111 -10.40 28.57 -8.00
C ALA A 111 -10.48 28.07 -9.44
N SER A 112 -9.57 27.20 -9.84
CA SER A 112 -9.60 26.52 -11.14
C SER A 112 -10.71 25.46 -11.14
N LYS A 113 -11.62 25.49 -12.13
CA LYS A 113 -12.59 24.41 -12.37
C LYS A 113 -11.96 23.23 -13.13
N ALA A 114 -10.63 23.18 -13.22
CA ALA A 114 -9.93 22.10 -13.91
C ALA A 114 -10.17 20.75 -13.21
N ALA A 115 -10.15 19.68 -14.00
CA ALA A 115 -10.31 18.31 -13.51
C ALA A 115 -9.27 17.89 -12.44
N ALA A 116 -8.16 18.63 -12.32
CA ALA A 116 -7.12 18.49 -11.30
C ALA A 116 -7.52 19.07 -9.92
N ASP A 117 -8.69 19.67 -9.77
CA ASP A 117 -9.09 20.42 -8.57
C ASP A 117 -9.88 19.56 -7.55
N SER A 118 -9.66 18.23 -7.55
CA SER A 118 -10.24 17.34 -6.53
C SER A 118 -9.62 17.61 -5.15
N TRP A 119 -10.38 17.29 -4.08
CA TRP A 119 -9.89 17.37 -2.72
C TRP A 119 -8.59 16.58 -2.52
N SER A 120 -8.51 15.38 -3.09
CA SER A 120 -7.31 14.53 -3.05
C SER A 120 -6.11 15.21 -3.72
N ALA A 121 -6.31 15.87 -4.89
CA ALA A 121 -5.24 16.60 -5.57
C ALA A 121 -4.65 17.73 -4.72
N LYS A 122 -5.51 18.46 -4.02
CA LYS A 122 -5.13 19.58 -3.14
C LYS A 122 -4.39 19.12 -1.89
N ASN A 123 -4.65 17.89 -1.42
CA ASN A 123 -4.13 17.34 -0.17
C ASN A 123 -3.15 16.18 -0.38
N MET A 124 -2.64 15.98 -1.61
CA MET A 124 -1.73 14.84 -1.93
C MET A 124 -0.50 14.76 -1.04
N LEU A 125 0.09 15.91 -0.66
CA LEU A 125 1.24 15.93 0.24
C LEU A 125 0.85 15.44 1.63
N ILE A 126 -0.28 15.89 2.17
CA ILE A 126 -0.78 15.47 3.49
C ILE A 126 -1.09 13.98 3.47
N LEU A 127 -1.81 13.50 2.44
CA LEU A 127 -2.11 12.07 2.26
C LEU A 127 -0.81 11.26 2.18
N GLY A 128 0.20 11.73 1.43
CA GLY A 128 1.50 11.08 1.33
C GLY A 128 2.23 11.00 2.68
N ILE A 129 2.20 12.05 3.49
CA ILE A 129 2.81 12.06 4.83
C ILE A 129 2.08 11.07 5.76
N VAL A 130 0.75 11.05 5.75
CA VAL A 130 -0.06 10.10 6.52
C VAL A 130 0.28 8.66 6.11
N ILE A 131 0.33 8.38 4.80
CA ILE A 131 0.67 7.04 4.30
C ILE A 131 2.09 6.66 4.71
N LEU A 132 3.06 7.57 4.62
CA LEU A 132 4.44 7.31 5.03
C LEU A 132 4.55 6.97 6.51
N GLY A 133 3.87 7.69 7.39
CA GLY A 133 3.83 7.40 8.82
C GLY A 133 3.28 5.99 9.10
N PHE A 134 2.21 5.60 8.41
CA PHE A 134 1.64 4.26 8.54
C PHE A 134 2.50 3.17 7.89
N ILE A 135 3.23 3.46 6.80
CA ILE A 135 4.20 2.50 6.25
C ILE A 135 5.26 2.18 7.31
N CYS A 136 5.81 3.19 8.01
CA CYS A 136 6.76 2.95 9.09
C CYS A 136 6.15 2.04 10.18
N PHE A 137 4.92 2.31 10.59
CA PHE A 137 4.18 1.49 11.56
C PHE A 137 3.95 0.06 11.05
N HIS A 138 3.53 -0.09 9.80
CA HIS A 138 3.34 -1.38 9.13
C HIS A 138 4.64 -2.19 9.04
N LEU A 139 5.76 -1.55 8.70
CA LEU A 139 7.06 -2.22 8.64
C LEU A 139 7.50 -2.77 9.99
N THR A 140 7.23 -2.07 11.10
CA THR A 140 7.55 -2.58 12.44
C THR A 140 6.67 -3.75 12.85
N HIS A 141 5.43 -3.81 12.37
CA HIS A 141 4.51 -4.90 12.68
C HIS A 141 4.81 -6.19 11.92
N PHE A 142 5.19 -6.09 10.65
CA PHE A 142 5.29 -7.24 9.76
C PHE A 142 6.73 -7.42 9.23
N TRP A 143 7.27 -6.48 8.48
CA TRP A 143 8.56 -6.63 7.82
C TRP A 143 9.70 -6.88 8.82
N ALA A 144 9.71 -6.15 9.92
CA ALA A 144 10.73 -6.28 10.97
C ALA A 144 10.67 -7.63 11.72
N LYS A 145 9.59 -8.39 11.61
CA LYS A 145 9.42 -9.69 12.27
C LYS A 145 9.49 -10.89 11.30
N MET A 146 9.36 -10.65 10.02
CA MET A 146 9.42 -11.69 8.99
C MET A 146 10.66 -11.52 8.11
N GLN A 147 10.67 -10.51 7.26
CA GLN A 147 11.71 -10.33 6.24
C GLN A 147 13.06 -9.87 6.81
N LEU A 148 13.07 -9.00 7.83
CA LEU A 148 14.33 -8.50 8.41
C LEU A 148 15.13 -9.62 9.07
N PRO A 149 14.55 -10.50 9.94
CA PRO A 149 15.26 -11.64 10.49
C PRO A 149 15.70 -12.64 9.43
N GLU A 150 14.85 -12.90 8.42
CA GLU A 150 15.17 -13.81 7.32
C GLU A 150 16.36 -13.33 6.49
N MET A 151 16.41 -12.03 6.14
CA MET A 151 17.45 -11.46 5.29
C MET A 151 18.77 -11.21 6.02
N PHE A 152 18.74 -10.84 7.29
CA PHE A 152 19.91 -10.33 8.03
C PHE A 152 20.22 -11.12 9.30
N GLY A 153 19.39 -12.08 9.71
CA GLY A 153 19.55 -12.82 10.96
C GLY A 153 19.40 -11.94 12.22
N ILE A 154 18.64 -10.84 12.13
CA ILE A 154 18.51 -9.86 13.22
C ILE A 154 17.08 -9.90 13.77
N GLY A 155 16.93 -10.11 15.07
CA GLY A 155 15.63 -10.11 15.74
C GLY A 155 15.00 -11.50 15.86
N THR A 156 13.71 -11.55 16.19
CA THR A 156 12.92 -12.79 16.31
C THR A 156 12.17 -13.03 15.01
N TYR A 157 12.37 -14.21 14.44
CA TYR A 157 11.66 -14.65 13.25
C TYR A 157 10.33 -15.30 13.62
N GLU A 158 9.24 -14.86 13.00
CA GLU A 158 7.94 -15.53 13.07
C GLU A 158 7.65 -16.16 11.70
N ASP A 159 7.69 -17.47 11.66
CA ASP A 159 7.53 -18.26 10.44
C ASP A 159 6.05 -18.54 10.08
N ASN A 160 5.15 -18.34 11.06
CA ASN A 160 3.72 -18.49 10.81
C ASN A 160 3.05 -17.14 10.54
N PRO A 161 2.71 -16.83 9.27
CA PRO A 161 2.14 -15.55 8.91
C PRO A 161 0.75 -15.30 9.52
N TYR A 162 -0.02 -16.34 9.85
CA TYR A 162 -1.33 -16.20 10.49
C TYR A 162 -1.18 -15.75 11.95
N VAL A 163 -0.20 -16.31 12.68
CA VAL A 163 0.09 -15.92 14.08
C VAL A 163 0.43 -14.44 14.13
N LEU A 164 1.29 -13.98 13.23
CA LEU A 164 1.67 -12.57 13.18
C LEU A 164 0.49 -11.66 12.82
N LEU A 165 -0.33 -12.07 11.84
CA LEU A 165 -1.50 -11.33 11.41
C LEU A 165 -2.50 -11.18 12.59
N ASN A 166 -2.80 -12.27 13.30
CA ASN A 166 -3.66 -12.28 14.46
C ASN A 166 -3.09 -11.44 15.61
N ALA A 167 -1.80 -11.57 15.92
CA ALA A 167 -1.16 -10.80 17.00
C ALA A 167 -1.24 -9.28 16.76
N VAL A 168 -1.15 -8.85 15.50
CA VAL A 168 -1.27 -7.43 15.12
C VAL A 168 -2.71 -6.96 15.24
N PHE A 169 -3.66 -7.71 14.70
CA PHE A 169 -5.07 -7.29 14.64
C PHE A 169 -5.94 -7.72 15.82
N ALA A 170 -5.42 -8.44 16.83
CA ALA A 170 -6.16 -8.76 18.04
C ALA A 170 -6.77 -7.55 18.75
N LYS A 171 -6.13 -6.39 18.63
CA LYS A 171 -6.53 -5.15 19.28
C LYS A 171 -7.44 -4.32 18.37
N TRP A 172 -8.67 -4.03 18.80
CA TRP A 172 -9.64 -3.26 18.01
C TRP A 172 -9.13 -1.88 17.55
N TRP A 173 -8.33 -1.19 18.38
CA TRP A 173 -7.80 0.13 18.03
C TRP A 173 -6.76 0.06 16.88
N VAL A 174 -6.00 -1.05 16.78
CA VAL A 174 -5.09 -1.29 15.66
C VAL A 174 -5.90 -1.47 14.38
N LEU A 175 -6.97 -2.28 14.42
CA LEU A 175 -7.89 -2.44 13.29
C LEU A 175 -8.41 -1.08 12.81
N VAL A 176 -8.92 -0.24 13.74
CA VAL A 176 -9.45 1.09 13.39
C VAL A 176 -8.37 1.96 12.74
N LEU A 177 -7.15 1.97 13.29
CA LEU A 177 -6.04 2.73 12.70
C LEU A 177 -5.72 2.29 11.27
N TYR A 178 -5.67 0.98 11.01
CA TYR A 178 -5.43 0.45 9.67
C TYR A 178 -6.57 0.78 8.71
N VAL A 179 -7.83 0.74 9.15
CA VAL A 179 -8.99 1.12 8.31
C VAL A 179 -8.92 2.61 7.93
N VAL A 180 -8.58 3.49 8.87
CA VAL A 180 -8.36 4.92 8.58
C VAL A 180 -7.22 5.11 7.59
N TRP A 181 -6.12 4.36 7.74
CA TRP A 181 -5.02 4.39 6.79
C TRP A 181 -5.42 3.92 5.40
N PHE A 182 -6.20 2.83 5.28
CA PHE A 182 -6.71 2.38 3.98
C PHE A 182 -7.62 3.42 3.32
N GLY A 183 -8.35 4.22 4.11
CA GLY A 183 -9.09 5.38 3.61
C GLY A 183 -8.17 6.47 3.03
N ALA A 184 -7.08 6.78 3.70
CA ALA A 184 -6.07 7.72 3.18
C ALA A 184 -5.39 7.16 1.91
N LEU A 185 -5.05 5.87 1.89
CA LEU A 185 -4.50 5.17 0.74
C LEU A 185 -5.46 5.19 -0.45
N PHE A 186 -6.75 4.92 -0.23
CA PHE A 186 -7.78 5.00 -1.26
C PHE A 186 -7.81 6.37 -1.93
N LEU A 187 -7.83 7.45 -1.15
CA LEU A 187 -7.82 8.81 -1.67
C LEU A 187 -6.53 9.14 -2.44
N HIS A 188 -5.39 8.64 -1.97
CA HIS A 188 -4.11 8.81 -2.64
C HIS A 188 -4.06 8.07 -3.97
N LEU A 189 -4.50 6.80 -4.00
CA LEU A 189 -4.52 5.97 -5.20
C LEU A 189 -5.49 6.50 -6.25
N THR A 190 -6.70 6.94 -5.86
CA THR A 190 -7.70 7.45 -6.79
C THR A 190 -7.18 8.65 -7.58
N HIS A 191 -6.42 9.54 -6.92
CA HIS A 191 -5.78 10.67 -7.63
C HIS A 191 -4.52 10.24 -8.37
N GLY A 192 -3.65 9.47 -7.72
CA GLY A 192 -2.36 9.04 -8.26
C GLY A 192 -2.51 8.24 -9.55
N PHE A 193 -3.50 7.34 -9.62
CA PHE A 193 -3.72 6.46 -10.76
C PHE A 193 -3.94 7.23 -12.07
N TRP A 194 -4.95 8.10 -12.16
CA TRP A 194 -5.19 8.81 -13.41
C TRP A 194 -4.14 9.89 -13.69
N SER A 195 -3.54 10.46 -12.65
CA SER A 195 -2.50 11.51 -12.79
C SER A 195 -1.25 10.98 -13.47
N MET A 196 -0.86 9.71 -13.24
CA MET A 196 0.28 9.12 -13.95
C MET A 196 0.02 9.01 -15.46
N PHE A 197 -1.19 8.62 -15.88
CA PHE A 197 -1.56 8.55 -17.30
C PHE A 197 -1.61 9.93 -17.95
N GLN A 198 -2.04 10.95 -17.22
CA GLN A 198 -1.99 12.33 -17.68
C GLN A 198 -0.55 12.75 -17.98
N THR A 199 0.40 12.32 -17.16
CA THR A 199 1.82 12.65 -17.31
C THR A 199 2.44 12.06 -18.58
N VAL A 200 1.98 10.89 -19.02
CA VAL A 200 2.43 10.24 -20.26
C VAL A 200 1.63 10.66 -21.50
N GLY A 201 0.73 11.65 -21.35
CA GLY A 201 -0.01 12.21 -22.48
C GLY A 201 -1.37 11.55 -22.76
N TRP A 202 -1.79 10.56 -21.96
CA TRP A 202 -3.12 9.94 -22.08
C TRP A 202 -4.19 10.81 -21.41
N SER A 203 -4.29 12.06 -21.83
CA SER A 203 -5.13 13.09 -21.21
C SER A 203 -6.33 13.53 -22.05
N GLY A 204 -6.65 12.82 -23.12
CA GLY A 204 -7.85 13.09 -23.93
C GLY A 204 -9.13 13.04 -23.10
N GLN A 205 -10.12 13.87 -23.43
CA GLN A 205 -11.34 14.06 -22.62
C GLN A 205 -12.09 12.74 -22.31
N ILE A 206 -12.16 11.83 -23.30
CA ILE A 206 -12.82 10.52 -23.16
C ILE A 206 -12.00 9.61 -22.24
N TRP A 207 -10.70 9.50 -22.51
CA TRP A 207 -9.81 8.64 -21.71
C TRP A 207 -9.67 9.12 -20.28
N MET A 208 -9.61 10.42 -20.03
CA MET A 208 -9.51 10.95 -18.67
C MET A 208 -10.73 10.57 -17.80
N LYS A 209 -11.94 10.58 -18.36
CA LYS A 209 -13.13 10.12 -17.64
C LYS A 209 -13.05 8.63 -17.30
N ARG A 210 -12.64 7.80 -18.27
CA ARG A 210 -12.47 6.34 -18.06
C ARG A 210 -11.38 6.02 -17.03
N LEU A 211 -10.23 6.66 -17.13
CA LEU A 211 -9.10 6.46 -16.21
C LEU A 211 -9.43 6.85 -14.76
N LYS A 212 -10.24 7.88 -14.57
CA LYS A 212 -10.74 8.23 -13.23
C LYS A 212 -11.62 7.13 -12.64
N VAL A 213 -12.54 6.58 -13.42
CA VAL A 213 -13.40 5.47 -12.98
C VAL A 213 -12.59 4.21 -12.72
N ILE A 214 -11.68 3.84 -13.63
CA ILE A 214 -10.79 2.68 -13.46
C ILE A 214 -9.93 2.86 -12.20
N GLY A 215 -9.38 4.07 -11.96
CA GLY A 215 -8.59 4.37 -10.78
C GLY A 215 -9.37 4.19 -9.47
N VAL A 216 -10.63 4.61 -9.44
CA VAL A 216 -11.52 4.38 -8.29
C VAL A 216 -11.76 2.90 -8.07
N ILE A 217 -12.03 2.13 -9.14
CA ILE A 217 -12.27 0.69 -9.06
C ILE A 217 -11.02 -0.04 -8.55
N VAL A 218 -9.85 0.25 -9.12
CA VAL A 218 -8.57 -0.37 -8.70
C VAL A 218 -8.26 -0.03 -7.24
N ALA A 219 -8.39 1.24 -6.84
CA ALA A 219 -8.18 1.66 -5.47
C ALA A 219 -9.16 0.99 -4.50
N ALA A 220 -10.44 0.86 -4.90
CA ALA A 220 -11.46 0.19 -4.09
C ALA A 220 -11.15 -1.30 -3.91
N ILE A 221 -10.78 -2.02 -4.97
CA ILE A 221 -10.40 -3.44 -4.89
C ILE A 221 -9.24 -3.63 -3.91
N ILE A 222 -8.17 -2.84 -4.04
CA ILE A 222 -6.99 -2.93 -3.17
C ILE A 222 -7.38 -2.65 -1.71
N CYS A 223 -8.04 -1.54 -1.45
CA CYS A 223 -8.35 -1.12 -0.08
C CYS A 223 -9.39 -2.02 0.59
N LEU A 224 -10.42 -2.47 -0.13
CA LEU A 224 -11.42 -3.39 0.40
C LEU A 224 -10.81 -4.78 0.69
N ALA A 225 -9.89 -5.25 -0.14
CA ALA A 225 -9.15 -6.48 0.14
C ALA A 225 -8.37 -6.35 1.46
N PHE A 226 -7.63 -5.26 1.68
CA PHE A 226 -6.92 -5.04 2.93
C PHE A 226 -7.85 -4.89 4.14
N VAL A 227 -8.99 -4.20 3.99
CA VAL A 227 -10.00 -4.13 5.06
C VAL A 227 -10.53 -5.52 5.40
N ALA A 228 -10.86 -6.34 4.40
CA ALA A 228 -11.33 -7.71 4.61
C ALA A 228 -10.28 -8.56 5.35
N VAL A 229 -9.00 -8.46 4.99
CA VAL A 229 -7.89 -9.13 5.68
C VAL A 229 -7.80 -8.71 7.14
N ALA A 230 -7.80 -7.39 7.41
CA ALA A 230 -7.67 -6.87 8.77
C ALA A 230 -8.86 -7.26 9.66
N VAL A 231 -10.08 -7.19 9.11
CA VAL A 231 -11.31 -7.61 9.81
C VAL A 231 -11.29 -9.11 10.06
N ASN A 232 -10.96 -9.92 9.06
CA ASN A 232 -10.87 -11.37 9.21
C ASN A 232 -9.86 -11.75 10.31
N ALA A 233 -8.67 -11.16 10.29
CA ALA A 233 -7.64 -11.43 11.31
C ALA A 233 -8.10 -11.00 12.71
N PHE A 234 -8.83 -9.89 12.84
CA PHE A 234 -9.43 -9.47 14.12
C PHE A 234 -10.46 -10.49 14.62
N LEU A 235 -11.34 -10.98 13.74
CA LEU A 235 -12.36 -11.96 14.09
C LEU A 235 -11.73 -13.30 14.52
N GLN A 236 -10.73 -13.79 13.78
CA GLN A 236 -9.97 -15.00 14.10
C GLN A 236 -9.22 -14.85 15.44
N ALA A 237 -8.54 -13.72 15.65
CA ALA A 237 -7.78 -13.48 16.89
C ALA A 237 -8.64 -13.40 18.14
N ASN A 238 -9.92 -13.07 18.00
CA ASN A 238 -10.87 -12.94 19.12
C ASN A 238 -11.88 -14.11 19.17
N ALA A 239 -11.64 -15.18 18.42
CA ALA A 239 -12.49 -16.38 18.34
C ALA A 239 -13.98 -16.05 18.04
N LEU A 240 -14.21 -15.09 17.15
CA LEU A 240 -15.56 -14.68 16.74
C LEU A 240 -16.04 -15.42 15.49
N ILE A 241 -15.15 -16.11 14.78
CA ILE A 241 -15.39 -17.01 13.64
C ILE A 241 -14.44 -18.18 13.68
#